data_873707a43f1e7ef3492a3176e6ce79ac
#
_entry.id   873707a43f1e7ef3492a3176e6ce79ac
#
_cell.length_a   1.000
_cell.length_b   1.000
_cell.length_c   1.000
_cell.angle_alpha   90.00
_cell.angle_beta   90.00
_cell.angle_gamma   90.00
#
_symmetry.space_group_name_H-M   'P 1'
#
loop_
_entity.id
_entity.type
_entity.pdbx_description
1 polymer ?
#
loop_
_entity_poly.entity_id
_entity_poly.type
_entity_poly.pdbx_seq_one_letter_code
_entity_poly.pdbx_strand_id
1 'polypeptide(L)'
;MSHSADSTQPLAPAVYIVGAGPGDPDLLTVKAQKVLQRADVIVMADSLVPKQILEGIRPDAEIVRTGNKTLEEIVPLMIERVRSHKSVVRLHSGDLSLYSAIHEQMHALAEASIPFEVIPGISAFQAAAAKLNVELTVPGLVQTIILTRISGRASAVPESEELASLAAHQASLCLYLSARHVEDAQAKLLEHYPANTPVAVCFRISWPDEQIWLVPLAEMAAITQKENLIRTTLYIISPALGEVGKAHWQSKDSEALGSEERERLPSMGEVRSRLYHPEHSHLFRPSR
;
A
#
# COMPACT_ATOMS: atom_id res chain seq x y z
N MET A 1 20.20 2.50 -27.47
CA MET A 1 19.06 3.08 -28.20
C MET A 1 18.30 3.97 -27.21
N SER A 2 18.41 5.29 -27.37
CA SER A 2 17.86 6.27 -26.46
C SER A 2 16.35 6.39 -26.69
N HIS A 3 15.53 5.90 -25.74
CA HIS A 3 14.10 6.21 -25.72
C HIS A 3 13.88 7.56 -25.04
N SER A 4 14.22 8.64 -25.71
CA SER A 4 13.57 9.93 -25.44
C SER A 4 12.20 9.90 -26.14
N ALA A 5 11.21 9.27 -25.49
CA ALA A 5 9.83 9.44 -25.94
C ALA A 5 9.49 10.92 -25.78
N ASP A 6 9.26 11.58 -26.90
CA ASP A 6 8.81 12.98 -26.97
C ASP A 6 7.57 13.16 -26.10
N SER A 7 7.67 13.99 -25.06
CA SER A 7 6.61 14.20 -24.07
C SER A 7 5.34 14.84 -24.65
N THR A 8 5.36 15.22 -25.92
CA THR A 8 4.28 15.93 -26.62
C THR A 8 3.40 15.04 -27.50
N GLN A 9 3.78 13.78 -27.75
CA GLN A 9 2.95 12.90 -28.61
C GLN A 9 1.70 12.41 -27.88
N PRO A 10 0.52 12.37 -28.52
CA PRO A 10 -0.68 11.75 -27.98
C PRO A 10 -0.44 10.29 -27.58
N LEU A 11 -1.16 9.79 -26.58
CA LEU A 11 -1.17 8.37 -26.26
C LEU A 11 -1.90 7.58 -27.34
N ALA A 12 -1.45 6.36 -27.60
CA ALA A 12 -2.17 5.44 -28.46
C ALA A 12 -3.55 5.11 -27.86
N PRO A 13 -4.59 4.88 -28.67
CA PRO A 13 -5.87 4.39 -28.18
C PRO A 13 -5.72 3.01 -27.52
N ALA A 14 -5.78 2.99 -26.20
CA ALA A 14 -5.61 1.81 -25.35
C ALA A 14 -6.16 2.11 -23.96
N VAL A 15 -6.30 1.08 -23.12
CA VAL A 15 -6.53 1.24 -21.68
C VAL A 15 -5.21 1.15 -20.93
N TYR A 16 -4.86 2.20 -20.24
CA TYR A 16 -3.71 2.26 -19.33
C TYR A 16 -4.21 2.07 -17.89
N ILE A 17 -3.98 0.88 -17.32
CA ILE A 17 -4.36 0.58 -15.94
C ILE A 17 -3.22 1.06 -15.05
N VAL A 18 -3.49 2.09 -14.24
CA VAL A 18 -2.44 2.87 -13.55
C VAL A 18 -2.63 2.81 -12.04
N GLY A 19 -1.58 2.44 -11.32
CA GLY A 19 -1.49 2.61 -9.88
C GLY A 19 -1.20 4.07 -9.52
N ALA A 20 -2.13 4.70 -8.79
CA ALA A 20 -2.06 6.10 -8.38
C ALA A 20 -1.11 6.35 -7.19
N GLY A 21 -0.50 5.29 -6.65
CA GLY A 21 0.21 5.42 -5.39
C GLY A 21 -0.71 5.59 -4.18
N PRO A 22 -0.16 5.83 -2.99
CA PRO A 22 -0.91 5.86 -1.74
C PRO A 22 -1.72 7.15 -1.54
N GLY A 23 -1.41 8.25 -2.26
CA GLY A 23 -2.17 9.49 -2.15
C GLY A 23 -1.39 10.76 -2.49
N ASP A 24 -0.09 10.79 -2.27
CA ASP A 24 0.80 11.89 -2.61
C ASP A 24 1.12 11.85 -4.13
N PRO A 25 0.88 12.94 -4.89
CA PRO A 25 1.23 13.02 -6.31
C PRO A 25 2.72 12.80 -6.60
N ASP A 26 3.61 13.16 -5.69
CA ASP A 26 5.05 12.96 -5.84
C ASP A 26 5.46 11.47 -5.71
N LEU A 27 4.55 10.62 -5.24
CA LEU A 27 4.70 9.16 -5.21
C LEU A 27 4.11 8.46 -6.44
N LEU A 28 3.65 9.19 -7.44
CA LEU A 28 3.38 8.62 -8.76
C LEU A 28 4.69 8.14 -9.40
N THR A 29 4.64 6.99 -10.06
CA THR A 29 5.77 6.64 -10.91
C THR A 29 5.87 7.65 -12.07
N VAL A 30 7.07 7.96 -12.53
CA VAL A 30 7.29 8.86 -13.67
C VAL A 30 6.47 8.44 -14.89
N LYS A 31 6.28 7.13 -15.09
CA LYS A 31 5.46 6.60 -16.19
C LYS A 31 3.98 6.90 -15.96
N ALA A 32 3.48 6.67 -14.75
CA ALA A 32 2.08 6.98 -14.40
C ALA A 32 1.77 8.46 -14.61
N GLN A 33 2.63 9.35 -14.12
CA GLN A 33 2.48 10.79 -14.30
C GLN A 33 2.41 11.20 -15.78
N LYS A 34 3.37 10.72 -16.61
CA LYS A 34 3.40 11.01 -18.05
C LYS A 34 2.17 10.52 -18.78
N VAL A 35 1.61 9.39 -18.38
CA VAL A 35 0.39 8.83 -18.98
C VAL A 35 -0.82 9.64 -18.56
N LEU A 36 -0.97 9.97 -17.26
CA LEU A 36 -2.05 10.80 -16.75
C LEU A 36 -2.12 12.17 -17.44
N GLN A 37 -0.98 12.83 -17.62
CA GLN A 37 -0.89 14.16 -18.26
C GLN A 37 -1.31 14.17 -19.73
N ARG A 38 -1.40 13.01 -20.39
CA ARG A 38 -1.65 12.88 -21.84
C ARG A 38 -2.94 12.15 -22.16
N ALA A 39 -3.60 11.57 -21.16
CA ALA A 39 -4.82 10.78 -21.34
C ALA A 39 -5.99 11.64 -21.84
N ASP A 40 -6.81 11.07 -22.75
CA ASP A 40 -8.06 11.68 -23.19
C ASP A 40 -9.19 11.45 -22.19
N VAL A 41 -9.17 10.29 -21.51
CA VAL A 41 -10.19 9.89 -20.54
C VAL A 41 -9.53 9.33 -19.29
N ILE A 42 -9.99 9.75 -18.12
CA ILE A 42 -9.53 9.23 -16.81
C ILE A 42 -10.73 8.65 -16.08
N VAL A 43 -10.71 7.34 -15.87
CA VAL A 43 -11.74 6.56 -15.17
C VAL A 43 -11.22 6.21 -13.78
N MET A 44 -11.80 6.76 -12.72
CA MET A 44 -11.25 6.64 -11.37
C MET A 44 -12.30 6.40 -10.28
N ALA A 45 -11.93 5.66 -9.24
CA ALA A 45 -12.71 5.56 -8.02
C ALA A 45 -12.39 6.74 -7.09
N ASP A 46 -13.19 7.78 -7.15
CA ASP A 46 -13.01 9.06 -6.45
C ASP A 46 -13.02 8.97 -4.91
N SER A 47 -13.50 7.87 -4.34
CA SER A 47 -13.46 7.62 -2.90
C SER A 47 -12.10 7.10 -2.40
N LEU A 48 -11.23 6.63 -3.30
CA LEU A 48 -9.96 5.97 -2.98
C LEU A 48 -8.73 6.66 -3.57
N VAL A 49 -8.93 7.61 -4.49
CA VAL A 49 -7.87 8.38 -5.13
C VAL A 49 -8.12 9.85 -4.85
N PRO A 50 -7.22 10.55 -4.14
CA PRO A 50 -7.40 11.95 -3.81
C PRO A 50 -7.31 12.83 -5.07
N LYS A 51 -8.02 13.96 -5.05
CA LYS A 51 -8.14 14.87 -6.21
C LYS A 51 -6.80 15.43 -6.68
N GLN A 52 -5.83 15.59 -5.77
CA GLN A 52 -4.50 16.10 -6.08
C GLN A 52 -3.73 15.22 -7.08
N ILE A 53 -4.05 13.93 -7.18
CA ILE A 53 -3.47 13.04 -8.20
C ILE A 53 -3.80 13.50 -9.64
N LEU A 54 -4.85 14.28 -9.79
CA LEU A 54 -5.27 14.83 -11.09
C LEU A 54 -4.63 16.19 -11.41
N GLU A 55 -3.71 16.67 -10.59
CA GLU A 55 -2.98 17.91 -10.89
C GLU A 55 -2.09 17.74 -12.11
N GLY A 56 -2.14 18.71 -13.01
CA GLY A 56 -1.34 18.70 -14.25
C GLY A 56 -1.88 17.80 -15.37
N ILE A 57 -3.07 17.26 -15.25
CA ILE A 57 -3.75 16.59 -16.39
C ILE A 57 -4.19 17.60 -17.45
N ARG A 58 -4.48 17.15 -18.65
CA ARG A 58 -5.02 18.00 -19.72
C ARG A 58 -6.35 18.64 -19.30
N PRO A 59 -6.57 19.93 -19.60
CA PRO A 59 -7.84 20.62 -19.27
C PRO A 59 -9.07 20.04 -19.97
N ASP A 60 -8.86 19.40 -21.12
CA ASP A 60 -9.89 18.78 -21.96
C ASP A 60 -10.07 17.28 -21.72
N ALA A 61 -9.35 16.70 -20.76
CA ALA A 61 -9.51 15.30 -20.39
C ALA A 61 -10.90 15.04 -19.76
N GLU A 62 -11.58 14.01 -20.25
CA GLU A 62 -12.84 13.53 -19.69
C GLU A 62 -12.56 12.80 -18.36
N ILE A 63 -13.15 13.25 -17.25
CA ILE A 63 -13.03 12.56 -15.94
C ILE A 63 -14.31 11.79 -15.64
N VAL A 64 -14.22 10.47 -15.60
CA VAL A 64 -15.31 9.55 -15.25
C VAL A 64 -15.11 9.02 -13.84
N ARG A 65 -16.01 9.41 -12.92
CA ARG A 65 -16.02 8.91 -11.53
C ARG A 65 -16.80 7.61 -11.45
N THR A 66 -16.26 6.61 -10.75
CA THR A 66 -16.82 5.27 -10.69
C THR A 66 -17.24 4.81 -9.30
N GLY A 67 -17.31 5.71 -8.32
CA GLY A 67 -17.66 5.34 -6.94
C GLY A 67 -19.05 4.71 -6.77
N ASN A 68 -19.95 4.92 -7.74
CA ASN A 68 -21.31 4.35 -7.78
C ASN A 68 -21.57 3.42 -8.98
N LYS A 69 -20.51 3.00 -9.68
CA LYS A 69 -20.62 2.16 -10.88
C LYS A 69 -20.16 0.74 -10.63
N THR A 70 -20.81 -0.20 -11.31
CA THR A 70 -20.39 -1.62 -11.32
C THR A 70 -19.32 -1.86 -12.39
N LEU A 71 -18.71 -3.04 -12.38
CA LEU A 71 -17.71 -3.42 -13.37
C LEU A 71 -18.34 -3.55 -14.77
N GLU A 72 -19.59 -4.02 -14.83
CA GLU A 72 -20.40 -4.16 -16.04
C GLU A 72 -20.75 -2.80 -16.68
N GLU A 73 -20.64 -1.71 -15.94
CA GLU A 73 -20.78 -0.35 -16.45
C GLU A 73 -19.42 0.25 -16.86
N ILE A 74 -18.36 -0.05 -16.07
CA ILE A 74 -17.04 0.54 -16.25
C ILE A 74 -16.33 -0.04 -17.48
N VAL A 75 -16.33 -1.37 -17.63
CA VAL A 75 -15.60 -2.03 -18.73
C VAL A 75 -16.15 -1.65 -20.11
N PRO A 76 -17.47 -1.71 -20.37
CA PRO A 76 -18.01 -1.27 -21.65
C PRO A 76 -17.72 0.20 -21.96
N LEU A 77 -17.74 1.08 -20.96
CA LEU A 77 -17.37 2.49 -21.12
C LEU A 77 -15.92 2.64 -21.61
N MET A 78 -14.97 1.94 -20.98
CA MET A 78 -13.57 1.99 -21.40
C MET A 78 -13.39 1.47 -22.83
N ILE A 79 -14.04 0.35 -23.17
CA ILE A 79 -14.02 -0.25 -24.51
C ILE A 79 -14.55 0.73 -25.56
N GLU A 80 -15.68 1.37 -25.29
CA GLU A 80 -16.31 2.33 -26.18
C GLU A 80 -15.40 3.54 -26.44
N ARG A 81 -14.74 4.07 -25.40
CA ARG A 81 -13.82 5.19 -25.53
C ARG A 81 -12.59 4.83 -26.38
N VAL A 82 -12.01 3.63 -26.18
CA VAL A 82 -10.87 3.17 -27.00
C VAL A 82 -11.28 2.96 -28.46
N ARG A 83 -12.47 2.38 -28.72
CA ARG A 83 -13.02 2.23 -30.09
C ARG A 83 -13.30 3.58 -30.75
N SER A 84 -13.54 4.62 -29.97
CA SER A 84 -13.65 6.02 -30.42
C SER A 84 -12.28 6.72 -30.54
N HIS A 85 -11.19 5.94 -30.66
CA HIS A 85 -9.82 6.42 -30.82
C HIS A 85 -9.28 7.26 -29.66
N LYS A 86 -9.80 7.07 -28.43
CA LYS A 86 -9.31 7.74 -27.21
C LYS A 86 -8.39 6.86 -26.40
N SER A 87 -7.40 7.48 -25.78
CA SER A 87 -6.61 6.87 -24.71
C SER A 87 -7.36 6.95 -23.38
N VAL A 88 -7.43 5.83 -22.66
CA VAL A 88 -8.17 5.72 -21.40
C VAL A 88 -7.22 5.35 -20.28
N VAL A 89 -7.13 6.15 -19.23
CA VAL A 89 -6.49 5.77 -17.97
C VAL A 89 -7.53 5.20 -17.01
N ARG A 90 -7.33 3.95 -16.58
CA ARG A 90 -8.05 3.36 -15.45
C ARG A 90 -7.19 3.50 -14.20
N LEU A 91 -7.56 4.45 -13.32
CA LEU A 91 -6.77 4.83 -12.17
C LEU A 91 -7.25 4.12 -10.89
N HIS A 92 -6.33 3.42 -10.24
CA HIS A 92 -6.55 2.69 -8.99
C HIS A 92 -5.65 3.23 -7.89
N SER A 93 -6.11 3.18 -6.63
CA SER A 93 -5.30 3.53 -5.46
C SER A 93 -4.17 2.52 -5.21
N GLY A 94 -3.04 2.98 -4.76
CA GLY A 94 -1.89 2.15 -4.40
C GLY A 94 -1.20 1.50 -5.59
N ASP A 95 -0.80 0.25 -5.41
CA ASP A 95 -0.27 -0.64 -6.45
C ASP A 95 -1.33 -1.62 -6.95
N LEU A 96 -1.25 -1.95 -8.21
CA LEU A 96 -2.25 -2.76 -8.91
C LEU A 96 -2.22 -4.25 -8.54
N SER A 97 -1.10 -4.73 -8.02
CA SER A 97 -0.94 -6.14 -7.63
C SER A 97 -1.69 -6.52 -6.35
N LEU A 98 -2.20 -5.51 -5.60
CA LEU A 98 -2.85 -5.70 -4.29
C LEU A 98 -4.31 -5.24 -4.32
N TYR A 99 -5.24 -6.18 -4.26
CA TYR A 99 -6.69 -5.94 -4.02
C TYR A 99 -7.38 -4.96 -4.99
N SER A 100 -6.86 -4.84 -6.21
CA SER A 100 -7.33 -3.84 -7.20
C SER A 100 -8.40 -4.35 -8.15
N ALA A 101 -8.78 -5.63 -8.08
CA ALA A 101 -9.76 -6.28 -8.97
C ALA A 101 -9.50 -6.02 -10.47
N ILE A 102 -8.21 -5.98 -10.86
CA ILE A 102 -7.83 -5.73 -12.27
C ILE A 102 -7.87 -6.99 -13.12
N HIS A 103 -7.83 -8.17 -12.50
CA HIS A 103 -7.83 -9.45 -13.23
C HIS A 103 -9.05 -9.55 -14.17
N GLU A 104 -10.24 -9.30 -13.64
CA GLU A 104 -11.50 -9.32 -14.39
C GLU A 104 -11.53 -8.26 -15.48
N GLN A 105 -11.00 -7.07 -15.20
CA GLN A 105 -10.94 -5.98 -16.19
C GLN A 105 -9.99 -6.32 -17.34
N MET A 106 -8.79 -6.86 -17.05
CA MET A 106 -7.84 -7.29 -18.09
C MET A 106 -8.43 -8.42 -18.96
N HIS A 107 -9.13 -9.37 -18.34
CA HIS A 107 -9.77 -10.46 -19.07
C HIS A 107 -10.82 -9.93 -20.04
N ALA A 108 -11.72 -9.08 -19.58
CA ALA A 108 -12.77 -8.49 -20.41
C ALA A 108 -12.21 -7.58 -21.53
N LEU A 109 -11.14 -6.84 -21.28
CA LEU A 109 -10.45 -6.04 -22.31
C LEU A 109 -9.81 -6.95 -23.37
N ALA A 110 -9.17 -8.06 -22.97
CA ALA A 110 -8.56 -9.02 -23.87
C ALA A 110 -9.61 -9.70 -24.76
N GLU A 111 -10.74 -10.14 -24.19
CA GLU A 111 -11.88 -10.70 -24.94
C GLU A 111 -12.45 -9.72 -25.97
N ALA A 112 -12.49 -8.43 -25.62
CA ALA A 112 -12.94 -7.37 -26.53
C ALA A 112 -11.89 -6.94 -27.55
N SER A 113 -10.67 -7.56 -27.54
CA SER A 113 -9.51 -7.19 -28.37
C SER A 113 -9.09 -5.72 -28.18
N ILE A 114 -9.22 -5.19 -26.96
CA ILE A 114 -8.78 -3.85 -26.61
C ILE A 114 -7.33 -3.92 -26.08
N PRO A 115 -6.39 -3.17 -26.66
CA PRO A 115 -5.03 -3.10 -26.12
C PRO A 115 -5.02 -2.44 -24.74
N PHE A 116 -4.22 -2.99 -23.83
CA PHE A 116 -4.05 -2.40 -22.50
C PHE A 116 -2.61 -2.54 -22.03
N GLU A 117 -2.24 -1.65 -21.12
CA GLU A 117 -0.94 -1.65 -20.42
C GLU A 117 -1.15 -1.46 -18.93
N VAL A 118 -0.43 -2.25 -18.10
CA VAL A 118 -0.45 -2.14 -16.64
C VAL A 118 0.78 -1.35 -16.18
N ILE A 119 0.56 -0.28 -15.42
CA ILE A 119 1.60 0.62 -14.89
C ILE A 119 1.57 0.55 -13.37
N PRO A 120 2.63 0.04 -12.71
CA PRO A 120 2.65 -0.14 -11.26
C PRO A 120 2.59 1.19 -10.51
N GLY A 121 2.13 1.13 -9.27
CA GLY A 121 2.16 2.22 -8.30
C GLY A 121 2.92 1.83 -7.02
N ILE A 122 3.06 2.78 -6.10
CA ILE A 122 3.60 2.54 -4.77
C ILE A 122 2.44 2.11 -3.86
N SER A 123 2.60 0.97 -3.16
CA SER A 123 1.58 0.51 -2.22
C SER A 123 1.64 1.27 -0.89
N ALA A 124 0.51 1.32 -0.19
CA ALA A 124 0.39 1.98 1.11
C ALA A 124 1.39 1.45 2.15
N PHE A 125 1.73 0.15 2.16
CA PHE A 125 2.70 -0.38 3.13
C PHE A 125 4.10 0.19 2.93
N GLN A 126 4.53 0.42 1.69
CA GLN A 126 5.83 1.01 1.37
C GLN A 126 5.89 2.47 1.83
N ALA A 127 4.83 3.23 1.54
CA ALA A 127 4.74 4.62 1.99
C ALA A 127 4.67 4.72 3.52
N ALA A 128 3.93 3.81 4.19
CA ALA A 128 3.86 3.75 5.64
C ALA A 128 5.23 3.42 6.26
N ALA A 129 5.95 2.43 5.73
CA ALA A 129 7.29 2.09 6.19
C ALA A 129 8.27 3.29 6.06
N ALA A 130 8.18 4.02 4.93
CA ALA A 130 8.98 5.24 4.72
C ALA A 130 8.63 6.35 5.73
N LYS A 131 7.33 6.59 5.97
CA LYS A 131 6.86 7.59 6.97
C LYS A 131 7.28 7.24 8.38
N LEU A 132 7.28 5.95 8.71
CA LEU A 132 7.71 5.43 10.01
C LEU A 132 9.25 5.33 10.13
N ASN A 133 9.99 5.55 9.06
CA ASN A 133 11.45 5.36 8.98
C ASN A 133 11.87 3.95 9.42
N VAL A 134 11.14 2.92 8.99
CA VAL A 134 11.37 1.53 9.37
C VAL A 134 11.66 0.67 8.15
N GLU A 135 12.64 -0.22 8.28
CA GLU A 135 12.81 -1.38 7.43
C GLU A 135 12.00 -2.55 8.02
N LEU A 136 11.08 -3.11 7.24
CA LEU A 136 10.22 -4.21 7.72
C LEU A 136 10.90 -5.58 7.70
N THR A 137 12.17 -5.65 7.30
CA THR A 137 12.97 -6.87 7.20
C THR A 137 14.31 -6.73 7.92
N VAL A 138 14.24 -6.50 9.24
CA VAL A 138 15.44 -6.28 10.08
C VAL A 138 16.15 -7.60 10.36
N PRO A 139 17.45 -7.74 10.02
CA PRO A 139 18.23 -8.96 10.27
C PRO A 139 18.22 -9.39 11.74
N GLY A 140 18.00 -10.68 11.98
CA GLY A 140 17.95 -11.24 13.34
C GLY A 140 16.64 -10.98 14.10
N LEU A 141 15.78 -10.08 13.61
CA LEU A 141 14.51 -9.75 14.24
C LEU A 141 13.30 -10.26 13.41
N VAL A 142 13.21 -9.87 12.16
CA VAL A 142 12.14 -10.27 11.22
C VAL A 142 12.63 -10.17 9.79
N GLN A 143 12.37 -11.18 8.95
CA GLN A 143 12.90 -11.25 7.59
C GLN A 143 11.81 -11.44 6.50
N THR A 144 10.55 -11.53 6.91
CA THR A 144 9.43 -11.78 6.01
C THR A 144 8.38 -10.68 6.15
N ILE A 145 7.82 -10.24 5.03
CA ILE A 145 6.64 -9.36 5.01
C ILE A 145 5.46 -10.16 4.48
N ILE A 146 4.37 -10.19 5.23
CA ILE A 146 3.10 -10.78 4.83
C ILE A 146 2.13 -9.64 4.50
N LEU A 147 1.65 -9.60 3.26
CA LEU A 147 0.61 -8.67 2.82
C LEU A 147 -0.70 -9.45 2.74
N THR A 148 -1.66 -9.12 3.59
CA THR A 148 -2.91 -9.88 3.68
C THR A 148 -4.10 -8.99 4.03
N ARG A 149 -5.27 -9.60 4.05
CA ARG A 149 -6.54 -9.04 4.52
C ARG A 149 -7.31 -10.08 5.32
N ILE A 150 -8.33 -9.66 6.03
CA ILE A 150 -9.27 -10.56 6.67
C ILE A 150 -10.44 -10.87 5.71
N SER A 151 -11.09 -12.01 5.90
CA SER A 151 -12.35 -12.35 5.23
C SER A 151 -13.41 -11.27 5.50
N GLY A 152 -14.06 -10.80 4.47
CA GLY A 152 -15.07 -9.75 4.56
C GLY A 152 -16.30 -10.07 3.73
N ARG A 153 -17.29 -9.18 3.74
CA ARG A 153 -18.55 -9.37 2.99
C ARG A 153 -18.36 -9.53 1.48
N ALA A 154 -17.34 -8.91 0.91
CA ALA A 154 -17.12 -8.94 -0.54
C ALA A 154 -16.51 -10.25 -1.02
N SER A 155 -15.60 -10.84 -0.24
CA SER A 155 -15.00 -12.14 -0.56
C SER A 155 -14.34 -12.75 0.67
N ALA A 156 -14.44 -14.08 0.80
CA ALA A 156 -13.67 -14.84 1.76
C ALA A 156 -12.21 -14.93 1.31
N VAL A 157 -11.27 -15.10 2.23
CA VAL A 157 -9.92 -15.59 1.95
C VAL A 157 -9.92 -17.11 1.93
N PRO A 158 -9.02 -17.76 1.18
CA PRO A 158 -8.85 -19.22 1.28
C PRO A 158 -8.55 -19.64 2.72
N GLU A 159 -8.97 -20.84 3.11
CA GLU A 159 -8.75 -21.38 4.47
C GLU A 159 -7.25 -21.42 4.82
N SER A 160 -6.39 -21.73 3.86
CA SER A 160 -4.93 -21.73 4.01
C SER A 160 -4.33 -20.33 4.25
N GLU A 161 -5.08 -19.27 4.00
CA GLU A 161 -4.68 -17.87 4.16
C GLU A 161 -5.43 -17.18 5.32
N GLU A 162 -6.07 -17.96 6.21
CA GLU A 162 -6.71 -17.40 7.40
C GLU A 162 -5.69 -16.64 8.27
N LEU A 163 -6.13 -15.51 8.82
CA LEU A 163 -5.25 -14.54 9.50
C LEU A 163 -4.50 -15.18 10.68
N ALA A 164 -5.14 -16.06 11.45
CA ALA A 164 -4.48 -16.77 12.54
C ALA A 164 -3.32 -17.64 12.04
N SER A 165 -3.52 -18.37 10.93
CA SER A 165 -2.47 -19.20 10.32
C SER A 165 -1.28 -18.35 9.84
N LEU A 166 -1.54 -17.20 9.23
CA LEU A 166 -0.48 -16.27 8.80
C LEU A 166 0.22 -15.62 10.00
N ALA A 167 -0.50 -15.32 11.07
CA ALA A 167 0.03 -14.76 12.31
C ALA A 167 1.02 -15.70 13.00
N ALA A 168 0.90 -17.01 12.82
CA ALA A 168 1.83 -18.01 13.38
C ALA A 168 3.28 -17.83 12.92
N HIS A 169 3.52 -17.16 11.77
CA HIS A 169 4.86 -16.84 11.29
C HIS A 169 5.52 -15.68 12.05
N GLN A 170 4.78 -14.89 12.81
CA GLN A 170 5.28 -13.70 13.54
C GLN A 170 6.13 -12.76 12.67
N ALA A 171 5.81 -12.70 11.37
CA ALA A 171 6.46 -11.86 10.36
C ALA A 171 6.06 -10.38 10.53
N SER A 172 6.66 -9.47 9.77
CA SER A 172 6.06 -8.14 9.55
C SER A 172 4.77 -8.32 8.75
N LEU A 173 3.60 -8.12 9.38
CA LEU A 173 2.31 -8.35 8.75
C LEU A 173 1.63 -7.02 8.45
N CYS A 174 1.33 -6.79 7.17
CA CYS A 174 0.60 -5.63 6.68
C CYS A 174 -0.84 -6.02 6.36
N LEU A 175 -1.79 -5.59 7.18
CA LEU A 175 -3.18 -5.98 7.12
C LEU A 175 -4.02 -4.89 6.44
N TYR A 176 -4.58 -5.23 5.28
CA TYR A 176 -5.43 -4.37 4.46
C TYR A 176 -6.92 -4.63 4.70
N LEU A 177 -7.78 -3.68 4.33
CA LEU A 177 -9.24 -3.81 4.24
C LEU A 177 -9.94 -4.34 5.51
N SER A 178 -9.32 -4.22 6.68
CA SER A 178 -9.74 -4.89 7.91
C SER A 178 -10.37 -3.96 8.97
N ALA A 179 -10.45 -2.65 8.72
CA ALA A 179 -10.90 -1.68 9.74
C ALA A 179 -12.31 -1.98 10.29
N ARG A 180 -13.21 -2.51 9.46
CA ARG A 180 -14.57 -2.89 9.88
C ARG A 180 -14.65 -4.21 10.67
N HIS A 181 -13.57 -4.97 10.68
CA HIS A 181 -13.45 -6.29 11.30
C HIS A 181 -12.25 -6.32 12.26
N VAL A 182 -11.87 -5.15 12.80
CA VAL A 182 -10.62 -4.98 13.55
C VAL A 182 -10.60 -5.79 14.85
N GLU A 183 -11.74 -6.00 15.51
CA GLU A 183 -11.83 -6.81 16.73
C GLU A 183 -11.51 -8.30 16.44
N ASP A 184 -12.12 -8.85 15.38
CA ASP A 184 -11.83 -10.22 14.93
C ASP A 184 -10.37 -10.35 14.47
N ALA A 185 -9.87 -9.35 13.73
CA ALA A 185 -8.48 -9.32 13.31
C ALA A 185 -7.52 -9.30 14.50
N GLN A 186 -7.77 -8.44 15.50
CA GLN A 186 -6.96 -8.38 16.71
C GLN A 186 -6.98 -9.70 17.48
N ALA A 187 -8.15 -10.32 17.65
CA ALA A 187 -8.28 -11.60 18.36
C ALA A 187 -7.42 -12.70 17.68
N LYS A 188 -7.53 -12.84 16.35
CA LYS A 188 -6.74 -13.80 15.56
C LYS A 188 -5.23 -13.53 15.62
N LEU A 189 -4.82 -12.27 15.59
CA LEU A 189 -3.42 -11.91 15.72
C LEU A 189 -2.84 -12.23 17.10
N LEU A 190 -3.63 -12.00 18.16
CA LEU A 190 -3.24 -12.30 19.55
C LEU A 190 -3.08 -13.79 19.85
N GLU A 191 -3.54 -14.67 18.99
CA GLU A 191 -3.28 -16.13 19.13
C GLU A 191 -1.78 -16.45 19.00
N HIS A 192 -1.01 -15.60 18.30
CA HIS A 192 0.39 -15.87 17.96
C HIS A 192 1.34 -14.71 18.26
N TYR A 193 0.92 -13.45 18.09
CA TYR A 193 1.74 -12.30 18.46
C TYR A 193 1.57 -11.94 19.92
N PRO A 194 2.64 -11.59 20.64
CA PRO A 194 2.53 -10.99 21.98
C PRO A 194 1.63 -9.77 21.99
N ALA A 195 0.89 -9.57 23.08
CA ALA A 195 -0.07 -8.47 23.22
C ALA A 195 0.59 -7.08 23.12
N ASN A 196 1.87 -6.97 23.49
CA ASN A 196 2.68 -5.75 23.39
C ASN A 196 3.40 -5.59 22.05
N THR A 197 3.19 -6.47 21.08
CA THR A 197 3.76 -6.30 19.72
C THR A 197 3.35 -4.95 19.16
N PRO A 198 4.32 -4.11 18.70
CA PRO A 198 3.99 -2.80 18.15
C PRO A 198 3.15 -2.90 16.88
N VAL A 199 2.13 -2.05 16.80
CA VAL A 199 1.26 -1.91 15.64
C VAL A 199 1.20 -0.45 15.21
N ALA A 200 1.47 -0.18 13.93
CA ALA A 200 1.18 1.10 13.33
C ALA A 200 -0.20 1.06 12.67
N VAL A 201 -1.11 1.87 13.17
CA VAL A 201 -2.45 2.10 12.57
C VAL A 201 -2.34 3.32 11.68
N CYS A 202 -2.34 3.10 10.37
CA CYS A 202 -2.05 4.11 9.35
C CYS A 202 -3.32 4.46 8.59
N PHE A 203 -3.89 5.62 8.86
CA PHE A 203 -5.07 6.13 8.19
C PHE A 203 -4.68 7.09 7.08
N ARG A 204 -5.17 6.87 5.88
CA ARG A 204 -4.96 7.73 4.70
C ARG A 204 -3.49 8.14 4.49
N ILE A 205 -2.60 7.16 4.50
CA ILE A 205 -1.17 7.40 4.26
C ILE A 205 -0.96 8.22 3.00
N SER A 206 -0.14 9.26 3.09
CA SER A 206 0.19 10.27 2.06
C SER A 206 -0.97 11.19 1.66
N TRP A 207 -2.13 11.12 2.29
CA TRP A 207 -3.20 12.09 2.06
C TRP A 207 -2.98 13.35 2.93
N PRO A 208 -3.61 14.49 2.61
CA PRO A 208 -3.47 15.71 3.43
C PRO A 208 -3.94 15.57 4.87
N ASP A 209 -4.84 14.62 5.13
CA ASP A 209 -5.41 14.29 6.45
C ASP A 209 -4.88 12.94 6.98
N GLU A 210 -3.64 12.60 6.60
CA GLU A 210 -2.91 11.44 7.10
C GLU A 210 -2.84 11.45 8.63
N GLN A 211 -3.07 10.29 9.24
CA GLN A 211 -2.86 10.08 10.68
C GLN A 211 -2.22 8.70 10.91
N ILE A 212 -1.29 8.63 11.86
CA ILE A 212 -0.60 7.40 12.24
C ILE A 212 -0.60 7.31 13.77
N TRP A 213 -1.01 6.17 14.29
CA TRP A 213 -0.91 5.83 15.71
C TRP A 213 0.00 4.62 15.86
N LEU A 214 0.90 4.67 16.84
CA LEU A 214 1.73 3.55 17.22
C LEU A 214 1.25 3.04 18.58
N VAL A 215 0.71 1.82 18.60
CA VAL A 215 0.07 1.24 19.78
C VAL A 215 0.47 -0.23 19.95
N PRO A 216 0.35 -0.82 21.16
CA PRO A 216 0.42 -2.27 21.33
C PRO A 216 -0.69 -2.98 20.56
N LEU A 217 -0.45 -4.22 20.13
CA LEU A 217 -1.47 -5.03 19.43
C LEU A 217 -2.77 -5.13 20.24
N ALA A 218 -2.69 -5.23 21.56
CA ALA A 218 -3.86 -5.28 22.43
C ALA A 218 -4.77 -4.03 22.33
N GLU A 219 -4.25 -2.89 21.84
CA GLU A 219 -4.98 -1.62 21.72
C GLU A 219 -5.41 -1.30 20.28
N MET A 220 -5.04 -2.13 19.30
CA MET A 220 -5.32 -1.88 17.88
C MET A 220 -6.81 -1.66 17.58
N ALA A 221 -7.70 -2.47 18.15
CA ALA A 221 -9.14 -2.32 17.98
C ALA A 221 -9.67 -1.07 18.67
N ALA A 222 -9.21 -0.81 19.89
CA ALA A 222 -9.67 0.34 20.69
C ALA A 222 -9.36 1.67 19.98
N ILE A 223 -8.15 1.88 19.47
CA ILE A 223 -7.81 3.10 18.74
C ILE A 223 -8.58 3.21 17.42
N THR A 224 -8.78 2.12 16.69
CA THR A 224 -9.54 2.08 15.45
C THR A 224 -11.00 2.54 15.67
N GLN A 225 -11.62 2.08 16.76
CA GLN A 225 -12.98 2.45 17.13
C GLN A 225 -13.06 3.89 17.63
N LYS A 226 -12.14 4.30 18.52
CA LYS A 226 -12.07 5.66 19.06
C LYS A 226 -11.99 6.70 17.95
N GLU A 227 -11.16 6.46 16.94
CA GLU A 227 -10.96 7.36 15.81
C GLU A 227 -11.98 7.13 14.68
N ASN A 228 -12.95 6.21 14.87
CA ASN A 228 -13.99 5.85 13.89
C ASN A 228 -13.45 5.49 12.50
N LEU A 229 -12.37 4.70 12.47
CA LEU A 229 -11.72 4.29 11.23
C LEU A 229 -12.50 3.13 10.60
N ILE A 230 -13.07 3.33 9.43
CA ILE A 230 -13.92 2.33 8.74
C ILE A 230 -13.41 1.91 7.37
N ARG A 231 -12.45 2.65 6.81
CA ARG A 231 -11.84 2.41 5.48
C ARG A 231 -10.53 3.17 5.33
N THR A 232 -9.76 2.85 4.30
CA THR A 232 -8.49 3.52 3.97
C THR A 232 -7.49 3.48 5.13
N THR A 233 -7.52 2.37 5.88
CA THR A 233 -6.64 2.11 7.02
C THR A 233 -5.80 0.88 6.72
N LEU A 234 -4.50 1.00 6.94
CA LEU A 234 -3.51 -0.07 6.90
C LEU A 234 -3.01 -0.31 8.33
N TYR A 235 -2.90 -1.56 8.73
CA TYR A 235 -2.25 -1.95 9.98
C TYR A 235 -0.92 -2.63 9.66
N ILE A 236 0.15 -2.21 10.31
CA ILE A 236 1.45 -2.88 10.25
C ILE A 236 1.74 -3.44 11.63
N ILE A 237 1.75 -4.76 11.75
CA ILE A 237 2.06 -5.48 12.97
C ILE A 237 3.49 -6.01 12.80
N SER A 238 4.44 -5.48 13.56
CA SER A 238 5.83 -5.89 13.39
C SER A 238 6.69 -5.57 14.60
N PRO A 239 7.56 -6.49 15.05
CA PRO A 239 8.58 -6.19 16.05
C PRO A 239 9.57 -5.10 15.58
N ALA A 240 9.75 -4.92 14.26
CA ALA A 240 10.62 -3.87 13.70
C ALA A 240 10.18 -2.45 14.07
N LEU A 241 8.91 -2.22 14.37
CA LEU A 241 8.40 -0.91 14.80
C LEU A 241 8.91 -0.50 16.19
N GLY A 242 9.34 -1.45 17.04
CA GLY A 242 9.79 -1.18 18.40
C GLY A 242 11.12 -0.46 18.50
N GLU A 243 12.02 -0.63 17.53
CA GLU A 243 13.39 -0.09 17.57
C GLU A 243 13.50 1.35 17.04
N VAL A 244 12.78 1.67 15.98
CA VAL A 244 12.93 2.95 15.24
C VAL A 244 11.91 3.99 15.70
N GLY A 245 10.75 3.56 16.15
CA GLY A 245 9.69 4.46 16.64
C GLY A 245 10.12 5.31 17.84
N LYS A 246 11.05 4.83 18.64
CA LYS A 246 11.54 5.56 19.83
C LYS A 246 12.41 6.78 19.51
N ALA A 247 13.09 6.82 18.38
CA ALA A 247 14.00 7.91 18.04
C ALA A 247 13.31 9.11 17.36
N HIS A 248 12.19 8.90 16.69
CA HIS A 248 11.53 9.93 15.86
C HIS A 248 10.17 10.44 16.38
N TRP A 249 9.50 9.66 17.26
CA TRP A 249 8.16 10.00 17.78
C TRP A 249 8.16 10.66 19.16
N GLN A 250 9.33 11.10 19.67
CA GLN A 250 9.45 11.79 20.96
C GLN A 250 8.90 13.22 21.00
N SER A 251 8.18 13.64 20.00
CA SER A 251 7.71 15.03 19.98
C SER A 251 6.20 15.17 19.86
N LYS A 252 5.37 14.50 20.62
CA LYS A 252 4.10 15.12 21.02
C LYS A 252 3.32 14.47 22.18
N ASP A 253 3.41 13.15 22.44
CA ASP A 253 2.57 12.55 23.51
C ASP A 253 3.18 11.29 24.18
N SER A 254 4.48 11.22 24.44
CA SER A 254 5.14 10.02 24.97
C SER A 254 5.38 10.04 26.50
N GLU A 255 4.34 10.29 27.29
CA GLU A 255 4.42 10.08 28.75
C GLU A 255 3.90 8.70 29.23
N ALA A 256 3.51 7.78 28.34
CA ALA A 256 2.72 6.60 28.72
C ALA A 256 3.42 5.23 28.65
N LEU A 257 4.72 5.11 28.38
CA LEU A 257 5.39 3.81 28.40
C LEU A 257 6.39 3.70 29.56
N GLY A 258 6.08 2.79 30.52
CA GLY A 258 6.84 2.56 31.72
C GLY A 258 8.26 2.04 31.47
N SER A 259 9.16 2.33 32.42
CA SER A 259 10.60 2.09 32.34
C SER A 259 11.03 0.60 32.40
N GLU A 260 10.16 -0.34 32.74
CA GLU A 260 10.49 -1.76 32.93
C GLU A 260 10.43 -2.62 31.65
N GLU A 261 9.81 -2.16 30.59
CA GLU A 261 9.72 -2.90 29.30
C GLU A 261 10.90 -2.65 28.36
N ARG A 262 11.83 -1.78 28.71
CA ARG A 262 13.00 -1.39 27.90
C ARG A 262 14.11 -2.44 27.82
N GLU A 263 14.11 -3.44 28.68
CA GLU A 263 15.22 -4.39 28.82
C GLU A 263 15.17 -5.65 27.95
N ARG A 264 14.12 -5.88 27.16
CA ARG A 264 13.93 -7.16 26.42
C ARG A 264 14.10 -7.08 24.91
N LEU A 265 14.42 -5.93 24.34
CA LEU A 265 14.68 -5.84 22.90
C LEU A 265 16.18 -5.98 22.62
N PRO A 266 16.59 -6.75 21.59
CA PRO A 266 18.00 -6.89 21.24
C PRO A 266 18.63 -5.54 20.97
N SER A 267 19.88 -5.35 21.39
CA SER A 267 20.60 -4.09 21.16
C SER A 267 20.85 -3.86 19.66
N MET A 268 20.95 -2.60 19.23
CA MET A 268 21.25 -2.25 17.81
C MET A 268 22.50 -2.97 17.27
N GLY A 269 23.43 -3.41 18.13
CA GLY A 269 24.60 -4.19 17.73
C GLY A 269 24.28 -5.63 17.33
N GLU A 270 23.18 -6.21 17.85
CA GLU A 270 22.80 -7.61 17.60
C GLU A 270 21.95 -7.78 16.31
N VAL A 271 21.32 -6.72 15.83
CA VAL A 271 20.46 -6.72 14.63
C VAL A 271 21.14 -6.14 13.38
N ARG A 272 22.47 -6.04 13.37
CA ARG A 272 23.20 -5.46 12.25
C ARG A 272 23.26 -6.42 11.04
N SER A 273 22.96 -5.91 9.87
CA SER A 273 23.15 -6.66 8.61
C SER A 273 24.63 -7.02 8.40
N ARG A 274 24.91 -8.29 8.08
CA ARG A 274 26.25 -8.72 7.69
C ARG A 274 26.71 -8.14 6.37
N LEU A 275 25.81 -7.69 5.51
CA LEU A 275 26.11 -7.16 4.16
C LEU A 275 27.16 -6.01 4.23
N TYR A 276 27.07 -5.14 5.23
CA TYR A 276 27.96 -4.01 5.43
C TYR A 276 28.97 -4.23 6.56
N HIS A 277 29.07 -5.46 7.09
CA HIS A 277 30.05 -5.76 8.13
C HIS A 277 31.48 -5.67 7.56
N PRO A 278 32.46 -5.08 8.27
CA PRO A 278 33.84 -4.92 7.78
C PRO A 278 34.52 -6.23 7.34
N GLU A 279 34.23 -7.32 8.06
CA GLU A 279 34.79 -8.66 7.81
C GLU A 279 34.03 -9.45 6.75
N HIS A 280 32.88 -8.94 6.22
CA HIS A 280 32.11 -9.63 5.20
C HIS A 280 32.66 -9.33 3.81
N SER A 281 33.16 -10.36 3.14
CA SER A 281 33.56 -10.31 1.74
C SER A 281 32.39 -10.69 0.82
N HIS A 282 32.27 -10.02 -0.30
CA HIS A 282 31.32 -10.35 -1.37
C HIS A 282 31.91 -9.96 -2.73
N LEU A 283 31.22 -10.31 -3.83
CA LEU A 283 31.72 -10.16 -5.21
C LEU A 283 32.38 -8.79 -5.51
N PHE A 284 31.85 -7.70 -4.94
CA PHE A 284 32.35 -6.33 -5.16
C PHE A 284 33.18 -5.77 -3.99
N ARG A 285 33.38 -6.56 -2.95
CA ARG A 285 34.21 -6.20 -1.78
C ARG A 285 34.94 -7.43 -1.28
N PRO A 286 36.13 -7.76 -1.87
CA PRO A 286 36.97 -8.88 -1.42
C PRO A 286 37.45 -8.65 0.02
N SER A 287 37.73 -9.72 0.74
CA SER A 287 38.36 -9.65 2.06
C SER A 287 39.68 -8.89 1.95
N ARG A 288 39.91 -7.97 2.86
CA ARG A 288 41.19 -7.26 3.03
C ARG A 288 42.22 -8.19 3.61
#